data_805826d9d96ac0dc556ecadf342de8b7
#
_entry.id   805826d9d96ac0dc556ecadf342de8b7
#
_cell.length_a   1.000
_cell.length_b   1.000
_cell.length_c   1.000
_cell.angle_alpha   90.00
_cell.angle_beta   90.00
_cell.angle_gamma   90.00
#
_symmetry.space_group_name_H-M   'P 1'
#
loop_
_entity.id
_entity.type
_entity.pdbx_description
1 polymer ?
#
loop_
_entity_poly.entity_id
_entity_poly.type
_entity_poly.pdbx_seq_one_letter_code
_entity_poly.pdbx_strand_id
1 'polypeptide(L)'
;MTRTLDTSSRMAVFHSTWTCPALMQACRVVLSGVPSCLVHLEMEQTFLMRITRLVRSPLVSSTDTTLRHLVVRSTLEALDTFHRLAQAYPKYFTPTPDSYAAVKAFEAGRLISPVIIEGLHQIGNSISTLRLYHRLGVRYATLTWNCHNKYADAACETGPNFETRVATPYWKGLSPAGRDLVKEMNRMGMLVDLAHVSADTMRDVLIGNGTEIWKGSLAPPIFSHSSAYAICPHPRNVPDDILHLVKKRNSIVMVNFSPSFISCVPGKAGELPVVYPKNVTLHQVVRHIRHIGELIGYDHVGIGSDYDGIDATPEGLEDVSKFPDLVAELLRQGVNDTDVGKIVGRNILRVWKEVDDVARKLQASVDPLEDDVKNYW
;
A
#
# COMPACT_ATOMS: atom_id res chain seq x y z
N MET A 1 -12.63 7.34 -42.88
CA MET A 1 -11.53 6.58 -42.20
C MET A 1 -11.39 7.12 -40.81
N THR A 2 -12.16 6.58 -39.89
CA THR A 2 -12.17 6.90 -38.48
C THR A 2 -11.10 6.02 -37.78
N ARG A 3 -9.99 6.61 -37.39
CA ARG A 3 -9.00 5.94 -36.52
C ARG A 3 -9.55 5.96 -35.10
N THR A 4 -9.97 4.81 -34.63
CA THR A 4 -10.17 4.54 -33.20
C THR A 4 -8.81 4.58 -32.50
N LEU A 5 -8.59 5.57 -31.66
CA LEU A 5 -7.45 5.64 -30.76
C LEU A 5 -7.63 4.55 -29.68
N ASP A 6 -6.73 3.60 -29.69
CA ASP A 6 -6.57 2.62 -28.61
C ASP A 6 -6.11 3.35 -27.33
N THR A 7 -7.00 3.41 -26.32
CA THR A 7 -6.79 4.14 -25.07
C THR A 7 -6.21 3.24 -23.96
N SER A 8 -5.53 2.13 -24.31
CA SER A 8 -5.19 1.05 -23.35
C SER A 8 -3.89 1.19 -22.54
N SER A 9 -3.19 2.34 -22.54
CA SER A 9 -1.85 2.39 -21.95
C SER A 9 -1.49 3.58 -21.06
N ARG A 10 -2.35 4.02 -20.12
CA ARG A 10 -1.92 5.08 -19.17
C ARG A 10 -2.72 5.06 -17.87
N MET A 11 -2.09 4.68 -16.72
CA MET A 11 -2.44 5.29 -15.42
C MET A 11 -1.56 4.86 -14.24
N ALA A 12 -1.32 5.78 -13.31
CA ALA A 12 -0.78 5.51 -11.98
C ALA A 12 -1.87 4.82 -11.12
N VAL A 13 -1.45 3.84 -10.34
CA VAL A 13 -2.36 3.12 -9.44
C VAL A 13 -2.70 4.02 -8.27
N PHE A 14 -3.93 4.51 -8.22
CA PHE A 14 -4.51 5.07 -7.02
C PHE A 14 -5.10 3.91 -6.23
N HIS A 15 -4.30 3.25 -5.39
CA HIS A 15 -4.87 2.34 -4.43
C HIS A 15 -5.65 3.13 -3.39
N SER A 16 -6.94 2.90 -3.35
CA SER A 16 -7.82 3.39 -2.28
C SER A 16 -7.62 2.62 -0.97
N THR A 17 -6.36 2.27 -0.64
CA THR A 17 -6.04 1.55 0.60
C THR A 17 -6.37 2.35 1.86
N TRP A 18 -6.66 3.63 1.72
CA TRP A 18 -7.11 4.54 2.78
C TRP A 18 -8.63 4.61 2.89
N THR A 19 -9.30 3.49 2.94
CA THR A 19 -10.75 3.39 3.13
C THR A 19 -11.21 3.75 4.54
N CYS A 20 -10.27 4.08 5.42
CA CYS A 20 -10.48 4.36 6.81
C CYS A 20 -11.52 5.45 7.13
N PRO A 21 -11.57 6.62 6.45
CA PRO A 21 -12.62 7.61 6.70
C PRO A 21 -13.99 7.16 6.20
N ALA A 22 -14.05 6.45 5.08
CA ALA A 22 -15.31 5.89 4.59
C ALA A 22 -15.87 4.85 5.57
N LEU A 23 -15.01 4.00 6.13
CA LEU A 23 -15.36 3.05 7.19
C LEU A 23 -15.87 3.74 8.46
N MET A 24 -15.18 4.78 8.92
CA MET A 24 -15.63 5.52 10.11
C MET A 24 -16.89 6.36 9.85
N GLN A 25 -17.08 6.87 8.62
CA GLN A 25 -18.29 7.55 8.22
C GLN A 25 -19.46 6.56 8.08
N ALA A 26 -19.23 5.37 7.54
CA ALA A 26 -20.21 4.29 7.50
C ALA A 26 -20.56 3.79 8.91
N CYS A 27 -19.57 3.63 9.81
CA CYS A 27 -19.83 3.29 11.22
C CYS A 27 -20.61 4.37 11.97
N ARG A 28 -20.37 5.67 11.72
CA ARG A 28 -21.22 6.76 12.26
C ARG A 28 -22.66 6.68 11.74
N VAL A 29 -22.85 6.34 10.47
CA VAL A 29 -24.19 6.21 9.85
C VAL A 29 -24.94 5.00 10.42
N VAL A 30 -24.28 3.88 10.62
CA VAL A 30 -24.88 2.68 11.25
C VAL A 30 -25.30 2.96 12.70
N LEU A 31 -24.54 3.77 13.44
CA LEU A 31 -24.85 4.15 14.82
C LEU A 31 -25.88 5.31 14.93
N SER A 32 -26.12 6.08 13.85
CA SER A 32 -27.02 7.25 13.86
C SER A 32 -28.30 7.13 13.03
N GLY A 33 -28.54 6.02 12.34
CA GLY A 33 -29.81 5.68 11.71
C GLY A 33 -30.28 6.55 10.53
N VAL A 34 -29.38 7.12 9.70
CA VAL A 34 -29.76 7.99 8.55
C VAL A 34 -29.38 7.39 7.19
N PRO A 35 -30.34 7.22 6.24
CA PRO A 35 -30.12 6.46 4.98
C PRO A 35 -29.69 7.28 3.75
N SER A 36 -28.98 8.38 3.86
CA SER A 36 -28.76 9.27 2.70
C SER A 36 -27.41 9.14 1.96
N CYS A 37 -26.58 8.17 2.27
CA CYS A 37 -25.23 8.04 1.67
C CYS A 37 -25.10 7.09 0.47
N LEU A 38 -26.12 6.29 0.19
CA LEU A 38 -26.01 5.19 -0.82
C LEU A 38 -26.04 5.65 -2.29
N VAL A 39 -26.63 6.80 -2.61
CA VAL A 39 -26.86 7.21 -4.01
C VAL A 39 -25.62 7.85 -4.68
N HIS A 40 -24.61 8.28 -3.93
CA HIS A 40 -23.43 8.94 -4.47
C HIS A 40 -22.23 8.03 -4.76
N LEU A 41 -22.22 6.80 -4.24
CA LEU A 41 -21.12 5.84 -4.39
C LEU A 41 -21.06 5.17 -5.78
N GLU A 42 -22.20 5.01 -6.47
CA GLU A 42 -22.24 4.36 -7.80
C GLU A 42 -21.58 5.20 -8.91
N MET A 43 -21.57 6.52 -8.83
CA MET A 43 -20.92 7.37 -9.83
C MET A 43 -19.39 7.37 -9.66
N GLU A 44 -18.86 7.13 -8.47
CA GLU A 44 -17.42 7.11 -8.18
C GLU A 44 -16.75 5.83 -8.69
N GLN A 45 -17.41 4.67 -8.60
CA GLN A 45 -16.86 3.39 -9.06
C GLN A 45 -16.56 3.39 -10.57
N THR A 46 -17.44 3.94 -11.39
CA THR A 46 -17.24 3.95 -12.86
C THR A 46 -16.10 4.88 -13.28
N PHE A 47 -15.82 5.92 -12.52
CA PHE A 47 -14.78 6.90 -12.83
C PHE A 47 -13.41 6.43 -12.31
N LEU A 48 -13.34 5.88 -11.09
CA LEU A 48 -12.14 5.28 -10.51
C LEU A 48 -11.68 4.04 -11.30
N MET A 49 -12.60 3.19 -11.77
CA MET A 49 -12.25 2.04 -12.64
C MET A 49 -11.55 2.45 -13.95
N ARG A 50 -11.85 3.62 -14.50
CA ARG A 50 -11.13 4.14 -15.68
C ARG A 50 -9.71 4.61 -15.35
N ILE A 51 -9.46 5.00 -14.10
CA ILE A 51 -8.15 5.47 -13.64
C ILE A 51 -7.20 4.30 -13.34
N THR A 52 -7.66 3.18 -12.80
CA THR A 52 -6.82 2.04 -12.39
C THR A 52 -6.35 1.12 -13.52
N ARG A 53 -7.03 1.11 -14.66
CA ARG A 53 -6.71 0.17 -15.77
C ARG A 53 -5.42 0.45 -16.56
N LEU A 54 -4.71 1.54 -16.28
CA LEU A 54 -3.66 2.09 -17.17
C LEU A 54 -2.20 1.80 -16.77
N VAL A 55 -1.93 1.14 -15.63
CA VAL A 55 -0.54 0.91 -15.16
C VAL A 55 -0.14 -0.57 -15.09
N ARG A 56 -0.94 -1.48 -15.60
CA ARG A 56 -0.49 -2.85 -15.83
C ARG A 56 0.35 -2.94 -17.11
N SER A 57 1.50 -2.27 -17.14
CA SER A 57 2.46 -2.47 -18.25
C SER A 57 3.57 -3.42 -17.81
N PRO A 58 3.72 -4.57 -18.49
CA PRO A 58 4.77 -5.54 -18.25
C PRO A 58 6.18 -5.07 -18.64
N LEU A 59 6.29 -3.86 -19.14
CA LEU A 59 7.54 -3.24 -19.62
C LEU A 59 8.49 -2.79 -18.50
N VAL A 60 8.14 -3.05 -17.22
CA VAL A 60 8.79 -2.44 -16.06
C VAL A 60 10.10 -3.12 -15.63
N SER A 61 10.35 -4.34 -16.07
CA SER A 61 11.59 -5.10 -15.72
C SER A 61 12.81 -4.74 -16.58
N SER A 62 12.68 -3.81 -17.54
CA SER A 62 13.76 -3.56 -18.48
C SER A 62 14.83 -2.61 -17.94
N THR A 63 16.08 -2.92 -18.25
CA THR A 63 17.25 -2.04 -18.08
C THR A 63 17.20 -0.84 -19.03
N ASP A 64 16.21 -0.78 -19.91
CA ASP A 64 16.04 0.25 -20.95
C ASP A 64 15.69 1.60 -20.33
N THR A 65 16.55 2.57 -20.55
CA THR A 65 16.41 3.95 -20.07
C THR A 65 15.14 4.62 -20.61
N THR A 66 14.74 4.32 -21.86
CA THR A 66 13.55 4.88 -22.49
C THR A 66 12.27 4.50 -21.74
N LEU A 67 12.18 3.23 -21.30
CA LEU A 67 11.02 2.74 -20.54
C LEU A 67 10.93 3.37 -19.15
N ARG A 68 12.06 3.64 -18.50
CA ARG A 68 12.08 4.35 -17.19
C ARG A 68 11.53 5.76 -17.31
N HIS A 69 11.87 6.50 -18.37
CA HIS A 69 11.33 7.84 -18.61
C HIS A 69 9.83 7.82 -18.85
N LEU A 70 9.32 6.82 -19.58
CA LEU A 70 7.88 6.66 -19.80
C LEU A 70 7.11 6.43 -18.51
N VAL A 71 7.65 5.64 -17.57
CA VAL A 71 7.00 5.36 -16.28
C VAL A 71 6.97 6.63 -15.41
N VAL A 72 8.07 7.39 -15.33
CA VAL A 72 8.10 8.67 -14.61
C VAL A 72 7.08 9.65 -15.20
N ARG A 73 7.02 9.76 -16.53
CA ARG A 73 6.04 10.62 -17.21
C ARG A 73 4.60 10.19 -16.87
N SER A 74 4.27 8.91 -16.97
CA SER A 74 2.93 8.42 -16.66
C SER A 74 2.55 8.69 -15.20
N THR A 75 3.50 8.55 -14.27
CA THR A 75 3.28 8.87 -12.86
C THR A 75 2.97 10.37 -12.67
N LEU A 76 3.70 11.26 -13.34
CA LEU A 76 3.43 12.71 -13.30
C LEU A 76 2.06 13.06 -13.89
N GLU A 77 1.66 12.44 -15.00
CA GLU A 77 0.34 12.62 -15.62
C GLU A 77 -0.79 12.16 -14.67
N ALA A 78 -0.54 11.10 -13.90
CA ALA A 78 -1.49 10.62 -12.90
C ALA A 78 -1.60 11.56 -11.68
N LEU A 79 -0.47 12.07 -11.19
CA LEU A 79 -0.44 13.08 -10.12
C LEU A 79 -1.20 14.34 -10.53
N ASP A 80 -1.00 14.83 -11.76
CA ASP A 80 -1.77 15.95 -12.31
C ASP A 80 -3.28 15.65 -12.33
N THR A 81 -3.65 14.47 -12.79
CA THR A 81 -5.06 14.04 -12.82
C THR A 81 -5.68 14.04 -11.42
N PHE A 82 -4.98 13.53 -10.41
CA PHE A 82 -5.44 13.57 -9.02
C PHE A 82 -5.65 15.00 -8.52
N HIS A 83 -4.68 15.89 -8.77
CA HIS A 83 -4.80 17.29 -8.34
C HIS A 83 -5.99 18.00 -8.98
N ARG A 84 -6.23 17.76 -10.27
CA ARG A 84 -7.43 18.31 -10.96
C ARG A 84 -8.73 17.74 -10.40
N LEU A 85 -8.77 16.45 -10.05
CA LEU A 85 -9.91 15.83 -9.39
C LEU A 85 -10.16 16.42 -8.01
N ALA A 86 -9.12 16.57 -7.20
CA ALA A 86 -9.23 17.17 -5.89
C ALA A 86 -9.72 18.63 -5.94
N GLN A 87 -9.30 19.38 -6.97
CA GLN A 87 -9.81 20.75 -7.21
C GLN A 87 -11.27 20.77 -7.70
N ALA A 88 -11.65 19.85 -8.59
CA ALA A 88 -13.00 19.77 -9.13
C ALA A 88 -14.02 19.24 -8.09
N TYR A 89 -13.57 18.37 -7.20
CA TYR A 89 -14.42 17.69 -6.21
C TYR A 89 -13.89 17.83 -4.76
N PRO A 90 -13.68 19.06 -4.25
CA PRO A 90 -13.06 19.29 -2.94
C PRO A 90 -13.89 18.80 -1.75
N LYS A 91 -15.17 18.50 -1.99
CA LYS A 91 -16.06 17.90 -1.00
C LYS A 91 -15.72 16.41 -0.73
N TYR A 92 -15.20 15.71 -1.74
CA TYR A 92 -14.91 14.28 -1.68
C TYR A 92 -13.42 14.01 -1.47
N PHE A 93 -12.55 14.72 -2.17
CA PHE A 93 -11.11 14.51 -2.10
C PHE A 93 -10.44 15.56 -1.23
N THR A 94 -9.70 15.11 -0.22
CA THR A 94 -8.93 16.00 0.65
C THR A 94 -7.46 15.58 0.60
N PRO A 95 -6.64 16.24 -0.24
CA PRO A 95 -5.19 16.04 -0.21
C PRO A 95 -4.67 16.29 1.20
N THR A 96 -3.99 15.31 1.77
CA THR A 96 -3.52 15.36 3.16
C THR A 96 -2.00 15.34 3.19
N PRO A 97 -1.35 16.46 3.55
CA PRO A 97 0.11 16.57 3.56
C PRO A 97 0.77 15.82 4.72
N ASP A 98 0.06 15.58 5.82
CA ASP A 98 0.57 14.95 7.03
C ASP A 98 -0.57 14.31 7.84
N SER A 99 -0.22 13.59 8.90
CA SER A 99 -1.16 12.93 9.80
C SER A 99 -2.12 13.89 10.51
N TYR A 100 -1.68 15.10 10.81
CA TYR A 100 -2.51 16.11 11.46
C TYR A 100 -3.61 16.61 10.52
N ALA A 101 -3.27 16.89 9.27
CA ALA A 101 -4.25 17.24 8.25
C ALA A 101 -5.22 16.08 7.96
N ALA A 102 -4.74 14.83 8.02
CA ALA A 102 -5.56 13.65 7.88
C ALA A 102 -6.62 13.55 9.00
N VAL A 103 -6.22 13.72 10.26
CA VAL A 103 -7.15 13.73 11.40
C VAL A 103 -8.18 14.87 11.27
N LYS A 104 -7.74 16.08 10.91
CA LYS A 104 -8.65 17.20 10.69
C LYS A 104 -9.64 16.97 9.55
N ALA A 105 -9.21 16.37 8.45
CA ALA A 105 -10.09 16.01 7.35
C ALA A 105 -11.17 15.02 7.82
N PHE A 106 -10.75 14.00 8.57
CA PHE A 106 -11.67 13.03 9.16
C PHE A 106 -12.69 13.68 10.11
N GLU A 107 -12.24 14.52 11.05
CA GLU A 107 -13.11 15.23 11.99
C GLU A 107 -14.12 16.14 11.27
N ALA A 108 -13.73 16.71 10.13
CA ALA A 108 -14.60 17.50 9.27
C ALA A 108 -15.54 16.65 8.37
N GLY A 109 -15.55 15.32 8.50
CA GLY A 109 -16.37 14.39 7.71
C GLY A 109 -15.94 14.28 6.25
N ARG A 110 -14.66 14.56 5.94
CA ARG A 110 -14.07 14.48 4.59
C ARG A 110 -13.20 13.25 4.43
N LEU A 111 -13.09 12.76 3.19
CA LEU A 111 -12.19 11.64 2.87
C LEU A 111 -10.71 12.08 2.96
N ILE A 112 -9.91 11.28 3.64
CA ILE A 112 -8.45 11.39 3.64
C ILE A 112 -7.97 10.81 2.32
N SER A 113 -7.30 11.63 1.49
CA SER A 113 -6.93 11.24 0.13
C SER A 113 -5.43 11.51 -0.13
N PRO A 114 -4.51 10.77 0.52
CA PRO A 114 -3.09 10.86 0.19
C PRO A 114 -2.83 10.19 -1.16
N VAL A 115 -1.89 10.74 -1.92
CA VAL A 115 -1.39 10.09 -3.12
C VAL A 115 -0.28 9.11 -2.75
N ILE A 116 -0.20 8.03 -3.50
CA ILE A 116 0.83 7.00 -3.31
C ILE A 116 1.49 6.63 -4.63
N ILE A 117 2.66 6.00 -4.56
CA ILE A 117 3.26 5.29 -5.68
C ILE A 117 3.48 3.83 -5.29
N GLU A 118 3.17 2.91 -6.21
CA GLU A 118 3.30 1.48 -6.01
C GLU A 118 4.50 0.93 -6.79
N GLY A 119 5.63 0.95 -6.12
CA GLY A 119 6.92 0.48 -6.65
C GLY A 119 7.86 1.62 -7.04
N LEU A 120 9.12 1.53 -6.57
CA LEU A 120 10.15 2.52 -6.84
C LEU A 120 10.69 2.50 -8.30
N HIS A 121 10.21 1.60 -9.15
CA HIS A 121 10.40 1.73 -10.58
C HIS A 121 9.79 3.03 -11.12
N GLN A 122 8.75 3.56 -10.45
CA GLN A 122 8.08 4.81 -10.83
C GLN A 122 8.94 6.06 -10.64
N ILE A 123 10.04 5.99 -9.88
CA ILE A 123 10.96 7.13 -9.72
C ILE A 123 12.14 7.13 -10.71
N GLY A 124 12.19 6.16 -11.64
CA GLY A 124 13.27 6.08 -12.62
C GLY A 124 14.68 5.90 -12.00
N ASN A 125 14.77 5.29 -10.82
CA ASN A 125 16.01 5.16 -10.03
C ASN A 125 16.61 6.48 -9.52
N SER A 126 15.82 7.55 -9.40
CA SER A 126 16.22 8.88 -8.95
C SER A 126 15.59 9.24 -7.61
N ILE A 127 16.42 9.51 -6.60
CA ILE A 127 15.95 10.01 -5.28
C ILE A 127 15.40 11.44 -5.42
N SER A 128 15.95 12.23 -6.33
CA SER A 128 15.43 13.57 -6.65
C SER A 128 13.97 13.50 -7.15
N THR A 129 13.65 12.52 -7.99
CA THR A 129 12.26 12.27 -8.44
C THR A 129 11.36 11.91 -7.25
N LEU A 130 11.82 11.06 -6.32
CA LEU A 130 11.07 10.71 -5.11
C LEU A 130 10.77 11.97 -4.26
N ARG A 131 11.76 12.86 -4.08
CA ARG A 131 11.56 14.13 -3.37
C ARG A 131 10.55 15.04 -4.06
N LEU A 132 10.59 15.10 -5.40
CA LEU A 132 9.60 15.86 -6.17
C LEU A 132 8.19 15.27 -6.02
N TYR A 133 8.04 13.95 -6.07
CA TYR A 133 6.75 13.29 -5.84
C TYR A 133 6.22 13.57 -4.43
N HIS A 134 7.08 13.58 -3.41
CA HIS A 134 6.68 13.97 -2.06
C HIS A 134 6.13 15.41 -2.01
N ARG A 135 6.79 16.36 -2.70
CA ARG A 135 6.30 17.75 -2.83
C ARG A 135 4.96 17.82 -3.59
N LEU A 136 4.75 16.92 -4.55
CA LEU A 136 3.49 16.78 -5.28
C LEU A 136 2.40 16.02 -4.51
N GLY A 137 2.63 15.64 -3.26
CA GLY A 137 1.60 15.06 -2.40
C GLY A 137 1.69 13.55 -2.17
N VAL A 138 2.69 12.85 -2.72
CA VAL A 138 2.91 11.42 -2.43
C VAL A 138 3.31 11.25 -0.96
N ARG A 139 2.64 10.35 -0.24
CA ARG A 139 2.85 10.16 1.21
C ARG A 139 3.38 8.79 1.58
N TYR A 140 3.21 7.78 0.75
CA TYR A 140 3.94 6.52 0.88
C TYR A 140 4.31 5.93 -0.49
N ALA A 141 5.31 5.04 -0.46
CA ALA A 141 5.79 4.33 -1.63
C ALA A 141 6.07 2.89 -1.26
N THR A 142 5.54 1.92 -2.02
CA THR A 142 6.02 0.55 -1.92
C THR A 142 7.42 0.47 -2.50
N LEU A 143 8.32 -0.25 -1.81
CA LEU A 143 9.70 -0.36 -2.27
C LEU A 143 9.83 -1.14 -3.59
N THR A 144 8.93 -2.07 -3.83
CA THR A 144 8.82 -2.83 -5.09
C THR A 144 7.36 -2.94 -5.51
N TRP A 145 7.12 -3.32 -6.76
CA TRP A 145 5.90 -3.95 -7.24
C TRP A 145 6.23 -5.39 -7.64
N ASN A 146 5.65 -5.94 -8.68
CA ASN A 146 5.99 -7.28 -9.20
C ASN A 146 7.26 -7.26 -10.06
N CYS A 147 8.30 -6.61 -9.56
CA CYS A 147 9.64 -6.57 -10.14
C CYS A 147 10.67 -6.11 -9.11
N HIS A 148 11.87 -6.66 -9.17
CA HIS A 148 13.03 -6.09 -8.50
C HIS A 148 13.35 -4.71 -9.08
N ASN A 149 14.05 -3.90 -8.29
CA ASN A 149 14.56 -2.61 -8.77
C ASN A 149 15.95 -2.33 -8.16
N LYS A 150 16.48 -1.13 -8.37
CA LYS A 150 17.77 -0.71 -7.81
C LYS A 150 17.85 -0.84 -6.28
N TYR A 151 16.72 -0.83 -5.57
CA TYR A 151 16.65 -0.63 -4.14
C TYR A 151 16.32 -1.88 -3.34
N ALA A 152 15.46 -2.77 -3.87
CA ALA A 152 14.93 -3.88 -3.10
C ALA A 152 14.50 -5.07 -3.96
N ASP A 153 14.40 -6.24 -3.31
CA ASP A 153 13.82 -7.44 -3.87
C ASP A 153 12.32 -7.51 -3.68
N ALA A 154 11.60 -7.85 -4.77
CA ALA A 154 10.18 -8.13 -4.79
C ALA A 154 9.89 -9.57 -4.33
N ALA A 155 8.67 -9.81 -3.81
CA ALA A 155 8.16 -11.15 -3.49
C ALA A 155 7.81 -11.96 -4.75
N CYS A 156 7.26 -11.26 -5.73
CA CYS A 156 6.86 -11.81 -7.02
C CYS A 156 7.47 -11.01 -8.17
N GLU A 157 7.58 -11.63 -9.34
CA GLU A 157 7.96 -10.95 -10.57
C GLU A 157 7.02 -11.32 -11.71
N THR A 158 6.87 -10.40 -12.67
CA THR A 158 6.14 -10.64 -13.91
C THR A 158 7.08 -11.30 -14.91
N GLY A 159 6.73 -12.49 -15.35
CA GLY A 159 7.48 -13.24 -16.36
C GLY A 159 7.27 -12.73 -17.80
N PRO A 160 7.98 -13.32 -18.78
CA PRO A 160 7.93 -12.87 -20.18
C PRO A 160 6.55 -12.94 -20.83
N ASN A 161 5.70 -13.87 -20.39
CA ASN A 161 4.33 -14.04 -20.89
C ASN A 161 3.28 -13.36 -20.00
N PHE A 162 3.70 -12.38 -19.19
CA PHE A 162 2.86 -11.64 -18.25
C PHE A 162 2.29 -12.44 -17.07
N GLU A 163 2.76 -13.68 -16.88
CA GLU A 163 2.45 -14.47 -15.70
C GLU A 163 3.17 -13.93 -14.47
N THR A 164 2.48 -13.97 -13.33
CA THR A 164 3.12 -13.70 -12.03
C THR A 164 3.76 -14.98 -11.52
N ARG A 165 5.01 -14.90 -11.05
CA ARG A 165 5.75 -16.02 -10.46
C ARG A 165 6.50 -15.58 -9.20
N VAL A 166 6.95 -16.54 -8.41
CA VAL A 166 7.82 -16.26 -7.26
C VAL A 166 9.10 -15.62 -7.76
N ALA A 167 9.50 -14.49 -7.18
CA ALA A 167 10.72 -13.80 -7.60
C ALA A 167 11.98 -14.54 -7.11
N THR A 168 13.00 -14.58 -7.96
CA THR A 168 14.31 -15.10 -7.57
C THR A 168 15.11 -13.98 -6.86
N PRO A 169 15.57 -14.14 -5.61
CA PRO A 169 16.28 -13.09 -4.89
C PRO A 169 17.50 -12.56 -5.65
N TYR A 170 17.63 -11.25 -5.78
CA TYR A 170 18.75 -10.56 -6.41
C TYR A 170 19.67 -9.89 -5.38
N TRP A 171 19.10 -9.06 -4.51
CA TRP A 171 19.83 -8.35 -3.44
C TRP A 171 19.86 -9.13 -2.12
N LYS A 172 18.98 -10.12 -1.97
CA LYS A 172 18.67 -10.80 -0.70
C LYS A 172 18.22 -9.83 0.40
N GLY A 173 17.34 -8.91 0.02
CA GLY A 173 16.79 -7.86 0.87
C GLY A 173 16.91 -6.46 0.24
N LEU A 174 17.37 -5.47 1.01
CA LEU A 174 17.70 -4.14 0.52
C LEU A 174 19.10 -4.09 -0.09
N SER A 175 19.23 -3.44 -1.23
CA SER A 175 20.53 -3.01 -1.73
C SER A 175 21.14 -1.92 -0.83
N PRO A 176 22.45 -1.61 -0.95
CA PRO A 176 23.03 -0.44 -0.28
C PRO A 176 22.27 0.86 -0.61
N ALA A 177 21.93 1.08 -1.88
CA ALA A 177 21.13 2.23 -2.31
C ALA A 177 19.71 2.22 -1.72
N GLY A 178 19.13 1.04 -1.48
CA GLY A 178 17.83 0.89 -0.83
C GLY A 178 17.85 1.32 0.62
N ARG A 179 18.91 1.03 1.36
CA ARG A 179 19.09 1.48 2.75
C ARG A 179 19.17 2.99 2.85
N ASP A 180 19.92 3.62 1.96
CA ASP A 180 20.03 5.08 1.91
C ASP A 180 18.72 5.73 1.50
N LEU A 181 18.00 5.14 0.55
CA LEU A 181 16.67 5.61 0.17
C LEU A 181 15.68 5.52 1.35
N VAL A 182 15.66 4.43 2.13
CA VAL A 182 14.80 4.31 3.32
C VAL A 182 15.15 5.38 4.37
N LYS A 183 16.44 5.69 4.58
CA LYS A 183 16.84 6.82 5.45
C LYS A 183 16.27 8.15 4.95
N GLU A 184 16.34 8.41 3.65
CA GLU A 184 15.79 9.63 3.06
C GLU A 184 14.26 9.68 3.15
N MET A 185 13.56 8.56 2.92
CA MET A 185 12.12 8.46 3.14
C MET A 185 11.74 8.79 4.58
N ASN A 186 12.48 8.26 5.57
CA ASN A 186 12.27 8.58 6.99
C ASN A 186 12.50 10.09 7.26
N ARG A 187 13.56 10.67 6.66
CA ARG A 187 13.84 12.09 6.80
C ARG A 187 12.74 12.97 6.18
N MET A 188 12.20 12.58 5.04
CA MET A 188 11.14 13.32 4.35
C MET A 188 9.77 13.22 5.01
N GLY A 189 9.52 12.20 5.85
CA GLY A 189 8.19 11.88 6.35
C GLY A 189 7.34 11.09 5.35
N MET A 190 7.99 10.34 4.46
CA MET A 190 7.33 9.41 3.56
C MET A 190 7.26 8.02 4.20
N LEU A 191 6.06 7.44 4.33
CA LEU A 191 5.91 6.10 4.86
C LEU A 191 6.56 5.09 3.92
N VAL A 192 7.36 4.19 4.48
CA VAL A 192 7.96 3.06 3.77
C VAL A 192 6.95 1.93 3.75
N ASP A 193 6.55 1.49 2.56
CA ASP A 193 5.57 0.42 2.41
C ASP A 193 6.24 -0.89 1.98
N LEU A 194 5.97 -1.95 2.73
CA LEU A 194 6.52 -3.29 2.57
C LEU A 194 5.55 -4.27 1.86
N ALA A 195 4.43 -3.77 1.33
CA ALA A 195 3.67 -4.58 0.38
C ALA A 195 4.54 -4.86 -0.86
N HIS A 196 4.35 -6.01 -1.51
CA HIS A 196 5.11 -6.51 -2.66
C HIS A 196 6.57 -6.93 -2.43
N VAL A 197 7.20 -6.57 -1.32
CA VAL A 197 8.62 -6.90 -1.12
C VAL A 197 8.83 -8.35 -0.69
N SER A 198 10.02 -8.89 -0.94
CA SER A 198 10.42 -10.21 -0.45
C SER A 198 10.48 -10.26 1.08
N ALA A 199 10.36 -11.46 1.66
CA ALA A 199 10.49 -11.66 3.11
C ALA A 199 11.85 -11.16 3.66
N ASP A 200 12.93 -11.29 2.88
CA ASP A 200 14.24 -10.77 3.28
C ASP A 200 14.25 -9.24 3.29
N THR A 201 13.58 -8.58 2.34
CA THR A 201 13.40 -7.12 2.36
C THR A 201 12.55 -6.68 3.56
N MET A 202 11.47 -7.43 3.90
CA MET A 202 10.67 -7.14 5.10
C MET A 202 11.54 -7.14 6.36
N ARG A 203 12.37 -8.19 6.55
CA ARG A 203 13.28 -8.29 7.70
C ARG A 203 14.31 -7.17 7.71
N ASP A 204 14.94 -6.91 6.56
CA ASP A 204 16.00 -5.91 6.43
C ASP A 204 15.49 -4.49 6.78
N VAL A 205 14.27 -4.14 6.35
CA VAL A 205 13.65 -2.84 6.71
C VAL A 205 13.23 -2.81 8.17
N LEU A 206 12.68 -3.90 8.72
CA LEU A 206 12.16 -3.91 10.08
C LEU A 206 13.26 -3.91 11.15
N ILE A 207 14.34 -4.67 10.98
CA ILE A 207 15.37 -4.86 12.01
C ILE A 207 16.81 -4.68 11.52
N GLY A 208 17.01 -4.42 10.23
CA GLY A 208 18.34 -4.36 9.62
C GLY A 208 18.90 -5.73 9.24
N ASN A 209 20.11 -5.73 8.75
CA ASN A 209 20.79 -6.89 8.22
C ASN A 209 21.84 -7.50 9.17
N GLY A 210 21.75 -7.20 10.46
CA GLY A 210 22.68 -7.69 11.50
C GLY A 210 24.01 -6.93 11.54
N THR A 211 24.20 -5.86 10.77
CA THR A 211 25.39 -5.00 10.83
C THR A 211 25.16 -3.77 11.71
N GLU A 212 26.24 -3.18 12.26
CA GLU A 212 26.16 -1.92 12.98
C GLU A 212 25.76 -0.72 12.09
N ILE A 213 25.93 -0.85 10.77
CA ILE A 213 25.67 0.22 9.81
C ILE A 213 24.19 0.38 9.49
N TRP A 214 23.43 -0.73 9.52
CA TRP A 214 22.02 -0.76 9.16
C TRP A 214 21.19 -1.53 10.19
N LYS A 215 20.43 -0.80 10.99
CA LYS A 215 19.55 -1.33 12.07
C LYS A 215 18.05 -1.30 11.72
N GLY A 216 17.75 -1.14 10.43
CA GLY A 216 16.39 -1.01 9.92
C GLY A 216 15.89 0.43 9.84
N SER A 217 14.66 0.59 9.40
CA SER A 217 13.98 1.89 9.31
C SER A 217 13.85 2.54 10.68
N LEU A 218 14.12 3.83 10.77
CA LEU A 218 13.95 4.61 12.01
C LEU A 218 12.48 4.89 12.32
N ALA A 219 11.70 5.17 11.28
CA ALA A 219 10.24 5.30 11.37
C ALA A 219 9.58 3.93 11.15
N PRO A 220 8.40 3.67 11.76
CA PRO A 220 7.68 2.44 11.52
C PRO A 220 7.24 2.36 10.05
N PRO A 221 7.57 1.27 9.32
CA PRO A 221 7.03 1.04 7.98
C PRO A 221 5.57 0.58 8.06
N ILE A 222 4.93 0.43 6.90
CA ILE A 222 3.59 -0.14 6.77
C ILE A 222 3.61 -1.34 5.81
N PHE A 223 2.57 -2.16 5.88
CA PHE A 223 2.17 -3.07 4.82
C PHE A 223 0.79 -2.61 4.36
N SER A 224 0.73 -1.88 3.26
CA SER A 224 -0.51 -1.26 2.79
C SER A 224 -1.58 -2.28 2.38
N HIS A 225 -1.17 -3.45 1.88
CA HIS A 225 -2.05 -4.53 1.45
C HIS A 225 -1.32 -5.88 1.46
N SER A 226 -1.33 -6.56 2.61
CA SER A 226 -0.73 -7.90 2.81
C SER A 226 -1.55 -8.67 3.85
N SER A 227 -1.53 -10.00 3.76
CA SER A 227 -2.31 -10.85 4.67
C SER A 227 -1.39 -11.79 5.48
N ALA A 228 -1.93 -12.73 6.24
CA ALA A 228 -1.14 -13.65 7.05
C ALA A 228 -0.69 -14.87 6.23
N TYR A 229 0.63 -15.11 6.18
CA TYR A 229 1.21 -16.24 5.47
C TYR A 229 0.78 -17.59 6.04
N ALA A 230 0.61 -17.68 7.37
CA ALA A 230 0.17 -18.92 8.04
C ALA A 230 -1.21 -19.40 7.58
N ILE A 231 -2.06 -18.52 7.07
CA ILE A 231 -3.39 -18.86 6.56
C ILE A 231 -3.35 -19.16 5.07
N CYS A 232 -2.62 -18.37 4.28
CA CYS A 232 -2.41 -18.56 2.87
C CYS A 232 -0.92 -18.32 2.55
N PRO A 233 -0.14 -19.38 2.26
CA PRO A 233 1.31 -19.29 2.13
C PRO A 233 1.75 -18.66 0.79
N HIS A 234 1.15 -17.51 0.45
CA HIS A 234 1.53 -16.71 -0.69
C HIS A 234 2.71 -15.79 -0.34
N PRO A 235 3.74 -15.63 -1.20
CA PRO A 235 4.91 -14.81 -0.90
C PRO A 235 4.61 -13.31 -0.66
N ARG A 236 3.43 -12.82 -1.07
CA ARG A 236 2.92 -11.48 -0.78
C ARG A 236 2.41 -11.31 0.65
N ASN A 237 2.20 -12.40 1.39
CA ASN A 237 1.72 -12.42 2.76
C ASN A 237 2.87 -12.40 3.77
N VAL A 238 2.57 -11.95 4.99
CA VAL A 238 3.56 -11.74 6.05
C VAL A 238 3.69 -12.99 6.92
N PRO A 239 4.88 -13.61 7.01
CA PRO A 239 5.16 -14.72 7.92
C PRO A 239 5.06 -14.33 9.39
N ASP A 240 4.70 -15.27 10.27
CA ASP A 240 4.48 -15.03 11.69
C ASP A 240 5.73 -14.51 12.42
N ASP A 241 6.92 -14.99 12.08
CA ASP A 241 8.18 -14.47 12.59
C ASP A 241 8.39 -12.98 12.22
N ILE A 242 7.96 -12.57 11.04
CA ILE A 242 7.99 -11.17 10.60
C ILE A 242 6.87 -10.37 11.30
N LEU A 243 5.69 -10.96 11.55
CA LEU A 243 4.64 -10.28 12.33
C LEU A 243 5.15 -9.87 13.72
N HIS A 244 5.97 -10.69 14.38
CA HIS A 244 6.61 -10.29 15.63
C HIS A 244 7.56 -9.10 15.48
N LEU A 245 8.23 -8.96 14.33
CA LEU A 245 9.05 -7.77 14.00
C LEU A 245 8.19 -6.53 13.73
N VAL A 246 7.02 -6.71 13.11
CA VAL A 246 6.02 -5.64 12.94
C VAL A 246 5.63 -5.05 14.28
N LYS A 247 5.31 -5.90 15.27
CA LYS A 247 5.03 -5.48 16.66
C LYS A 247 6.22 -4.72 17.25
N LYS A 248 7.43 -5.29 17.16
CA LYS A 248 8.65 -4.70 17.72
C LYS A 248 8.94 -3.32 17.15
N ARG A 249 8.60 -3.07 15.87
CA ARG A 249 8.82 -1.81 15.17
C ARG A 249 7.61 -0.85 15.23
N ASN A 250 6.59 -1.20 16.00
CA ASN A 250 5.33 -0.44 16.10
C ASN A 250 4.64 -0.18 14.75
N SER A 251 4.83 -1.08 13.81
CA SER A 251 4.33 -1.07 12.45
C SER A 251 2.89 -1.59 12.35
N ILE A 252 2.35 -1.69 11.14
CA ILE A 252 0.99 -2.16 10.85
C ILE A 252 0.97 -3.04 9.61
N VAL A 253 0.14 -4.10 9.63
CA VAL A 253 -0.24 -4.88 8.44
C VAL A 253 -1.70 -4.61 8.13
N MET A 254 -1.99 -4.08 6.93
CA MET A 254 -3.35 -3.86 6.46
C MET A 254 -3.75 -5.02 5.54
N VAL A 255 -4.79 -5.77 5.97
CA VAL A 255 -5.18 -7.02 5.35
C VAL A 255 -5.78 -6.80 3.97
N ASN A 256 -5.20 -7.47 2.96
CA ASN A 256 -5.61 -7.43 1.56
C ASN A 256 -6.85 -8.31 1.31
N PHE A 257 -7.64 -7.98 0.28
CA PHE A 257 -8.85 -8.73 -0.10
C PHE A 257 -8.67 -9.59 -1.36
N SER A 258 -7.49 -9.59 -1.99
CA SER A 258 -7.25 -10.44 -3.16
C SER A 258 -7.51 -11.91 -2.86
N PRO A 259 -8.33 -12.61 -3.66
CA PRO A 259 -8.60 -14.03 -3.50
C PRO A 259 -7.34 -14.89 -3.34
N SER A 260 -6.29 -14.59 -4.09
CA SER A 260 -5.02 -15.31 -4.07
C SER A 260 -4.22 -15.14 -2.78
N PHE A 261 -4.49 -14.07 -1.99
CA PHE A 261 -3.77 -13.78 -0.75
C PHE A 261 -4.56 -14.16 0.50
N ILE A 262 -5.89 -14.32 0.38
CA ILE A 262 -6.72 -14.67 1.54
C ILE A 262 -7.09 -16.15 1.60
N SER A 263 -7.19 -16.84 0.44
CA SER A 263 -7.63 -18.22 0.37
C SER A 263 -6.86 -19.01 -0.67
N CYS A 264 -5.87 -19.78 -0.21
CA CYS A 264 -5.05 -20.59 -1.10
C CYS A 264 -4.60 -21.90 -0.47
N VAL A 265 -4.22 -22.83 -1.33
CA VAL A 265 -3.54 -24.09 -1.00
C VAL A 265 -2.12 -24.04 -1.59
N PRO A 266 -1.12 -24.71 -0.96
CA PRO A 266 0.23 -24.74 -1.48
C PRO A 266 0.28 -25.19 -2.95
N GLY A 267 1.03 -24.49 -3.78
CA GLY A 267 1.41 -24.90 -5.13
C GLY A 267 2.56 -25.93 -5.09
N LYS A 268 3.07 -26.32 -6.26
CA LYS A 268 4.30 -27.10 -6.34
C LYS A 268 5.51 -26.27 -5.88
N ALA A 269 6.59 -26.94 -5.55
CA ALA A 269 7.82 -26.27 -5.13
C ALA A 269 8.27 -25.21 -6.16
N GLY A 270 8.41 -23.96 -5.72
CA GLY A 270 8.78 -22.82 -6.57
C GLY A 270 7.63 -22.15 -7.33
N GLU A 271 6.43 -22.71 -7.29
CA GLU A 271 5.22 -22.10 -7.88
C GLU A 271 4.44 -21.27 -6.84
N LEU A 272 3.60 -20.36 -7.33
CA LEU A 272 2.65 -19.66 -6.49
C LEU A 272 1.57 -20.62 -5.97
N PRO A 273 1.02 -20.36 -4.76
CA PRO A 273 -0.15 -21.09 -4.27
C PRO A 273 -1.34 -20.96 -5.20
N VAL A 274 -2.20 -21.98 -5.16
CA VAL A 274 -3.42 -22.01 -5.97
C VAL A 274 -4.59 -21.51 -5.13
N VAL A 275 -5.40 -20.61 -5.69
CA VAL A 275 -6.60 -20.08 -5.03
C VAL A 275 -7.55 -21.23 -4.67
N TYR A 276 -8.09 -21.20 -3.46
CA TYR A 276 -9.16 -22.07 -3.00
C TYR A 276 -10.49 -21.29 -2.96
N PRO A 277 -11.31 -21.33 -4.03
CA PRO A 277 -12.41 -20.38 -4.23
C PRO A 277 -13.52 -20.48 -3.15
N LYS A 278 -13.73 -21.66 -2.56
CA LYS A 278 -14.78 -21.86 -1.56
C LYS A 278 -14.64 -21.00 -0.29
N ASN A 279 -13.44 -20.54 0.00
CA ASN A 279 -13.18 -19.72 1.17
C ASN A 279 -12.86 -18.26 0.81
N VAL A 280 -13.11 -17.83 -0.42
CA VAL A 280 -12.94 -16.42 -0.82
C VAL A 280 -14.16 -15.63 -0.34
N THR A 281 -14.16 -15.30 0.95
CA THR A 281 -15.31 -14.70 1.65
C THR A 281 -14.88 -13.64 2.65
N LEU A 282 -15.81 -12.78 3.07
CA LEU A 282 -15.64 -11.83 4.18
C LEU A 282 -15.12 -12.52 5.45
N HIS A 283 -15.63 -13.71 5.78
CA HIS A 283 -15.20 -14.47 6.96
C HIS A 283 -13.71 -14.84 6.91
N GLN A 284 -13.20 -15.14 5.72
CA GLN A 284 -11.77 -15.46 5.56
C GLN A 284 -10.90 -14.20 5.76
N VAL A 285 -11.35 -13.04 5.32
CA VAL A 285 -10.68 -11.76 5.61
C VAL A 285 -10.65 -11.50 7.11
N VAL A 286 -11.77 -11.69 7.81
CA VAL A 286 -11.82 -11.58 9.28
C VAL A 286 -10.87 -12.57 9.95
N ARG A 287 -10.73 -13.78 9.42
CA ARG A 287 -9.77 -14.77 9.94
C ARG A 287 -8.33 -14.26 9.86
N HIS A 288 -7.93 -13.61 8.76
CA HIS A 288 -6.61 -12.99 8.64
C HIS A 288 -6.41 -11.84 9.64
N ILE A 289 -7.40 -10.96 9.76
CA ILE A 289 -7.36 -9.85 10.74
C ILE A 289 -7.20 -10.38 12.16
N ARG A 290 -7.98 -11.39 12.52
CA ARG A 290 -7.91 -12.01 13.86
C ARG A 290 -6.58 -12.72 14.09
N HIS A 291 -6.07 -13.48 13.11
CA HIS A 291 -4.78 -14.16 13.25
C HIS A 291 -3.68 -13.15 13.58
N ILE A 292 -3.59 -12.04 12.84
CA ILE A 292 -2.59 -11.01 13.10
C ILE A 292 -2.86 -10.35 14.47
N GLY A 293 -4.11 -9.96 14.76
CA GLY A 293 -4.47 -9.29 16.00
C GLY A 293 -4.25 -10.15 17.25
N GLU A 294 -4.58 -11.43 17.19
CA GLU A 294 -4.38 -12.40 18.29
C GLU A 294 -2.88 -12.70 18.49
N LEU A 295 -2.09 -12.75 17.42
CA LEU A 295 -0.66 -13.07 17.50
C LEU A 295 0.17 -11.88 18.03
N ILE A 296 -0.06 -10.67 17.51
CA ILE A 296 0.81 -9.52 17.77
C ILE A 296 0.11 -8.33 18.44
N GLY A 297 -1.20 -8.38 18.60
CA GLY A 297 -2.04 -7.31 19.14
C GLY A 297 -2.76 -6.51 18.04
N TYR A 298 -3.99 -6.11 18.33
CA TYR A 298 -4.84 -5.35 17.40
C TYR A 298 -4.36 -3.92 17.12
N ASP A 299 -3.33 -3.44 17.81
CA ASP A 299 -2.63 -2.19 17.49
C ASP A 299 -1.83 -2.26 16.16
N HIS A 300 -1.60 -3.46 15.65
CA HIS A 300 -0.70 -3.73 14.51
C HIS A 300 -1.42 -4.26 13.27
N VAL A 301 -2.74 -4.22 13.23
CA VAL A 301 -3.54 -4.68 12.10
C VAL A 301 -4.50 -3.61 11.59
N GLY A 302 -4.77 -3.61 10.29
CA GLY A 302 -5.70 -2.70 9.63
C GLY A 302 -6.34 -3.34 8.41
N ILE A 303 -7.01 -2.53 7.59
CA ILE A 303 -7.68 -2.94 6.36
C ILE A 303 -6.97 -2.28 5.17
N GLY A 304 -6.54 -3.09 4.21
CA GLY A 304 -5.92 -2.68 2.96
C GLY A 304 -6.55 -3.42 1.79
N SER A 305 -7.79 -3.10 1.47
CA SER A 305 -8.66 -3.86 0.55
C SER A 305 -8.04 -4.14 -0.81
N ASP A 306 -7.27 -3.19 -1.33
CA ASP A 306 -6.71 -3.24 -2.68
C ASP A 306 -7.81 -3.22 -3.76
N TYR A 307 -8.99 -2.64 -3.45
CA TYR A 307 -10.04 -2.43 -4.45
C TYR A 307 -9.48 -1.64 -5.62
N ASP A 308 -9.94 -1.98 -6.84
CA ASP A 308 -9.46 -1.52 -8.14
C ASP A 308 -8.03 -1.99 -8.53
N GLY A 309 -7.23 -2.52 -7.59
CA GLY A 309 -5.94 -3.18 -7.84
C GLY A 309 -6.02 -4.70 -8.00
N ILE A 310 -7.16 -5.32 -7.66
CA ILE A 310 -7.39 -6.77 -7.73
C ILE A 310 -8.44 -7.13 -8.79
N ASP A 311 -8.33 -8.34 -9.37
CA ASP A 311 -9.21 -8.78 -10.46
C ASP A 311 -10.57 -9.29 -9.97
N ALA A 312 -10.64 -9.70 -8.70
CA ALA A 312 -11.85 -10.22 -8.07
C ALA A 312 -11.83 -9.89 -6.57
N THR A 313 -13.02 -9.86 -5.97
CA THR A 313 -13.26 -9.54 -4.57
C THR A 313 -13.85 -10.76 -3.83
N PRO A 314 -13.72 -10.82 -2.49
CA PRO A 314 -14.36 -11.87 -1.70
C PRO A 314 -15.88 -11.71 -1.69
N GLU A 315 -16.60 -12.83 -1.60
CA GLU A 315 -18.04 -12.83 -1.32
C GLU A 315 -18.33 -12.07 -0.02
N GLY A 316 -19.26 -11.12 -0.07
CA GLY A 316 -19.61 -10.22 1.03
C GLY A 316 -18.66 -9.02 1.22
N LEU A 317 -17.69 -8.84 0.31
CA LEU A 317 -16.80 -7.67 0.25
C LEU A 317 -16.61 -7.24 -1.20
N GLU A 318 -17.70 -7.12 -1.95
CA GLU A 318 -17.67 -6.78 -3.37
C GLU A 318 -17.18 -5.35 -3.62
N ASP A 319 -17.48 -4.45 -2.68
CA ASP A 319 -17.10 -3.03 -2.75
C ASP A 319 -17.09 -2.36 -1.36
N VAL A 320 -16.79 -1.06 -1.31
CA VAL A 320 -16.70 -0.28 -0.06
C VAL A 320 -18.00 -0.22 0.76
N SER A 321 -19.17 -0.45 0.16
CA SER A 321 -20.45 -0.48 0.88
C SER A 321 -20.57 -1.66 1.84
N LYS A 322 -19.70 -2.66 1.70
CA LYS A 322 -19.63 -3.87 2.53
C LYS A 322 -18.72 -3.73 3.78
N PHE A 323 -18.05 -2.62 3.95
CA PHE A 323 -17.25 -2.41 5.15
C PHE A 323 -18.05 -2.44 6.46
N PRO A 324 -19.30 -1.96 6.54
CA PRO A 324 -20.12 -2.17 7.73
C PRO A 324 -20.34 -3.64 8.07
N ASP A 325 -20.51 -4.52 7.07
CA ASP A 325 -20.67 -5.95 7.26
C ASP A 325 -19.38 -6.59 7.82
N LEU A 326 -18.20 -6.13 7.33
CA LEU A 326 -16.90 -6.55 7.87
C LEU A 326 -16.75 -6.15 9.35
N VAL A 327 -17.15 -4.93 9.71
CA VAL A 327 -17.13 -4.44 11.09
C VAL A 327 -18.07 -5.28 11.97
N ALA A 328 -19.30 -5.52 11.51
CA ALA A 328 -20.27 -6.32 12.23
C ALA A 328 -19.75 -7.75 12.48
N GLU A 329 -19.07 -8.34 11.51
CA GLU A 329 -18.49 -9.68 11.64
C GLU A 329 -17.31 -9.72 12.62
N LEU A 330 -16.45 -8.71 12.64
CA LEU A 330 -15.37 -8.59 13.63
C LEU A 330 -15.95 -8.55 15.05
N LEU A 331 -16.97 -7.73 15.29
CA LEU A 331 -17.68 -7.63 16.57
C LEU A 331 -18.34 -8.95 16.95
N ARG A 332 -19.04 -9.60 15.99
CA ARG A 332 -19.68 -10.92 16.21
C ARG A 332 -18.68 -12.00 16.59
N GLN A 333 -17.46 -11.94 16.06
CA GLN A 333 -16.38 -12.86 16.40
C GLN A 333 -15.59 -12.46 17.67
N GLY A 334 -16.07 -11.47 18.43
CA GLY A 334 -15.55 -11.10 19.74
C GLY A 334 -14.41 -10.10 19.75
N VAL A 335 -14.09 -9.46 18.62
CA VAL A 335 -13.19 -8.30 18.63
C VAL A 335 -13.97 -7.12 19.24
N ASN A 336 -13.44 -6.51 20.30
CA ASN A 336 -14.13 -5.45 21.02
C ASN A 336 -14.14 -4.11 20.24
N ASP A 337 -15.04 -3.19 20.60
CA ASP A 337 -15.23 -1.90 19.92
C ASP A 337 -13.95 -1.06 19.85
N THR A 338 -13.12 -1.11 20.90
CA THR A 338 -11.87 -0.35 20.95
C THR A 338 -10.89 -0.86 19.89
N ASP A 339 -10.75 -2.16 19.78
CA ASP A 339 -9.85 -2.81 18.82
C ASP A 339 -10.40 -2.70 17.40
N VAL A 340 -11.70 -2.83 17.18
CA VAL A 340 -12.32 -2.54 15.89
C VAL A 340 -12.03 -1.10 15.47
N GLY A 341 -12.17 -0.13 16.38
CA GLY A 341 -11.82 1.28 16.09
C GLY A 341 -10.36 1.49 15.71
N LYS A 342 -9.43 0.67 16.23
CA LYS A 342 -8.01 0.67 15.82
C LYS A 342 -7.85 0.10 14.40
N ILE A 343 -8.45 -1.07 14.14
CA ILE A 343 -8.39 -1.77 12.86
C ILE A 343 -8.90 -0.89 11.71
N VAL A 344 -10.05 -0.23 11.92
CA VAL A 344 -10.68 0.56 10.85
C VAL A 344 -9.99 1.89 10.58
N GLY A 345 -8.92 2.28 11.35
CA GLY A 345 -8.13 3.43 10.95
C GLY A 345 -7.27 4.11 11.97
N ARG A 346 -7.55 3.98 13.26
CA ARG A 346 -6.70 4.67 14.25
C ARG A 346 -5.26 4.21 14.19
N ASN A 347 -5.00 2.95 13.84
CA ASN A 347 -3.66 2.39 13.76
C ASN A 347 -2.83 3.03 12.65
N ILE A 348 -3.37 3.20 11.45
CA ILE A 348 -2.60 3.82 10.37
C ILE A 348 -2.37 5.31 10.64
N LEU A 349 -3.31 6.02 11.25
CA LEU A 349 -3.11 7.41 11.67
C LEU A 349 -2.02 7.52 12.75
N ARG A 350 -1.97 6.57 13.69
CA ARG A 350 -0.88 6.47 14.69
C ARG A 350 0.48 6.28 14.02
N VAL A 351 0.60 5.30 13.11
CA VAL A 351 1.85 5.03 12.40
C VAL A 351 2.28 6.25 11.58
N TRP A 352 1.37 6.89 10.87
CA TRP A 352 1.69 8.09 10.09
C TRP A 352 2.18 9.23 10.99
N LYS A 353 1.53 9.42 12.14
CA LYS A 353 1.99 10.42 13.12
C LYS A 353 3.42 10.13 13.61
N GLU A 354 3.76 8.88 13.88
CA GLU A 354 5.13 8.50 14.28
C GLU A 354 6.14 8.76 13.17
N VAL A 355 5.78 8.51 11.91
CA VAL A 355 6.62 8.85 10.76
C VAL A 355 6.86 10.36 10.66
N ASP A 356 5.82 11.19 10.84
CA ASP A 356 5.94 12.65 10.86
C ASP A 356 6.82 13.14 12.03
N ASP A 357 6.71 12.50 13.21
CA ASP A 357 7.50 12.82 14.40
C ASP A 357 8.99 12.48 14.18
N VAL A 358 9.30 11.35 13.56
CA VAL A 358 10.66 10.96 13.17
C VAL A 358 11.23 11.93 12.14
N ALA A 359 10.44 12.27 11.11
CA ALA A 359 10.86 13.20 10.06
C ALA A 359 11.23 14.57 10.62
N ARG A 360 10.42 15.14 11.51
CA ARG A 360 10.73 16.44 12.15
C ARG A 360 12.07 16.41 12.91
N LYS A 361 12.36 15.33 13.61
CA LYS A 361 13.64 15.16 14.31
C LYS A 361 14.81 15.06 13.35
N LEU A 362 14.66 14.25 12.29
CA LEU A 362 15.72 14.05 11.31
C LEU A 362 16.00 15.33 10.51
N GLN A 363 14.96 16.04 10.08
CA GLN A 363 15.12 17.31 9.33
C GLN A 363 15.83 18.40 10.11
N ALA A 364 15.79 18.35 11.45
CA ALA A 364 16.50 19.31 12.30
C ALA A 364 18.01 19.04 12.39
N SER A 365 18.50 17.86 11.99
CA SER A 365 19.88 17.41 12.25
C SER A 365 20.54 16.65 11.09
N VAL A 366 19.79 16.31 10.06
CA VAL A 366 20.29 15.50 8.93
C VAL A 366 19.96 16.21 7.62
N ASP A 367 20.99 16.47 6.83
CA ASP A 367 20.84 17.02 5.48
C ASP A 367 20.16 16.04 4.54
N PRO A 368 19.50 16.54 3.46
CA PRO A 368 18.99 15.68 2.40
C PRO A 368 20.11 14.83 1.81
N LEU A 369 19.78 13.56 1.53
CA LEU A 369 20.70 12.68 0.81
C LEU A 369 21.01 13.28 -0.57
N GLU A 370 22.29 13.48 -0.86
CA GLU A 370 22.72 13.88 -2.20
C GLU A 370 22.56 12.72 -3.17
N ASP A 371 21.87 12.96 -4.29
CA ASP A 371 22.00 12.09 -5.45
C ASP A 371 23.36 12.31 -6.06
N ASP A 372 24.09 11.25 -6.37
CA ASP A 372 25.23 11.31 -7.27
C ASP A 372 24.77 11.92 -8.61
N VAL A 373 24.87 13.22 -8.71
CA VAL A 373 24.76 13.91 -10.01
C VAL A 373 25.97 13.46 -10.82
N LYS A 374 25.83 12.33 -11.48
CA LYS A 374 26.83 11.92 -12.45
C LYS A 374 26.92 13.03 -13.47
N ASN A 375 28.13 13.56 -13.64
CA ASN A 375 28.41 14.51 -14.71
C ASN A 375 28.00 13.90 -16.04
N TYR A 376 26.86 14.32 -16.56
CA TYR A 376 26.35 13.96 -17.89
C TYR A 376 26.87 14.95 -18.96
N TRP A 377 27.91 15.74 -18.66
CA TRP A 377 28.57 16.69 -19.55
C TRP A 377 29.94 16.16 -19.97
#